data_7e0b9601785741ef5427c7d0c058d9e7
#
_entry.id   7e0b9601785741ef5427c7d0c058d9e7
#
_cell.length_a   1.000
_cell.length_b   1.000
_cell.length_c   1.000
_cell.angle_alpha   90.00
_cell.angle_beta   90.00
_cell.angle_gamma   90.00
#
_symmetry.space_group_name_H-M   'P 1'
#
loop_
_entity.id
_entity.type
_entity.pdbx_description
1 polymer ?
#
loop_
_entity_poly.entity_id
_entity_poly.type
_entity_poly.pdbx_seq_one_letter_code
_entity_poly.pdbx_strand_id
1 'polypeptide(L)'
;MERFELDDLVRVAKRENNPKRGYLYVNPLQGKHMPSSPSRTLALFSRMADLLEERYSNERLLVIGFAETATAIGAAIAYAARNADFYLHTTREDIPGTEYLFFTESHSHAAEQRLALDCLEDCLPLVDRIVFAEDEVTTGNTIEKLILGLRSRFPGGARKFGIVSVLNSMSGERLRELTEKGIACDCLRRVPHQYRAGDIERCPYEPLETAIAGKARQIPPLIRVDGPWNGRLPGETAAVRERCVAFVSKVVDQVQPDPGSQKLLVLGTEEFMFPGLLLGKRLEELRPELTVRFHATTRSPIEVSLHGEYPLHTRYPLESLYQRGRRTFVYDLDRYDLVLIVTDADPINERGLVSLVGALERCGNSNIKLIQWGGLCAAATPERT
;
A
#
# COMPACT_ATOMS: atom_id res chain seq x y z
N MET A 1 -12.29 -0.79 21.75
CA MET A 1 -11.40 -0.64 20.59
C MET A 1 -10.26 -1.66 20.68
N GLU A 2 -9.96 -2.36 19.60
CA GLU A 2 -8.88 -3.34 19.55
C GLU A 2 -7.53 -2.65 19.82
N ARG A 3 -6.71 -3.28 20.67
CA ARG A 3 -5.37 -2.79 21.01
C ARG A 3 -4.34 -3.67 20.33
N PHE A 4 -3.43 -3.07 19.59
CA PHE A 4 -2.37 -3.77 18.87
C PHE A 4 -1.05 -3.63 19.63
N GLU A 5 -0.44 -4.74 20.00
CA GLU A 5 0.88 -4.76 20.63
C GLU A 5 2.00 -4.92 19.58
N LEU A 6 3.27 -4.74 19.98
CA LEU A 6 4.39 -4.86 19.02
C LEU A 6 4.45 -6.24 18.36
N ASP A 7 4.16 -7.29 19.13
CA ASP A 7 4.18 -8.66 18.61
C ASP A 7 3.04 -8.95 17.61
N ASP A 8 1.99 -8.13 17.57
CA ASP A 8 0.96 -8.20 16.53
C ASP A 8 1.43 -7.53 15.23
N LEU A 9 2.32 -6.54 15.33
CA LEU A 9 2.67 -5.62 14.24
C LEU A 9 4.03 -5.90 13.61
N VAL A 10 4.93 -6.61 14.30
CA VAL A 10 6.31 -6.77 13.87
C VAL A 10 6.70 -8.22 13.74
N ARG A 11 7.14 -8.58 12.53
CA ARG A 11 7.95 -9.75 12.25
C ARG A 11 9.21 -9.28 11.53
N VAL A 12 10.33 -9.94 11.76
CA VAL A 12 11.59 -9.56 11.12
C VAL A 12 11.86 -10.49 9.95
N ALA A 13 12.14 -9.92 8.80
CA ALA A 13 12.52 -10.65 7.60
C ALA A 13 13.84 -10.12 7.03
N LYS A 14 14.58 -10.97 6.32
CA LYS A 14 15.84 -10.63 5.67
C LYS A 14 15.59 -10.03 4.29
N ARG A 15 16.22 -8.91 4.00
CA ARG A 15 16.22 -8.31 2.66
C ARG A 15 17.21 -9.04 1.77
N GLU A 16 16.79 -9.33 0.55
CA GLU A 16 17.69 -9.83 -0.48
C GLU A 16 18.65 -8.70 -0.92
N ASN A 17 19.96 -8.99 -0.93
CA ASN A 17 20.98 -8.12 -1.50
C ASN A 17 21.00 -6.65 -1.02
N ASN A 18 20.68 -6.38 0.25
CA ASN A 18 20.74 -5.03 0.81
C ASN A 18 21.83 -4.89 1.89
N PRO A 19 23.02 -4.34 1.54
CA PRO A 19 24.12 -4.22 2.49
C PRO A 19 23.92 -3.11 3.55
N LYS A 20 23.03 -2.14 3.31
CA LYS A 20 22.80 -1.02 4.23
C LYS A 20 21.93 -1.41 5.43
N ARG A 21 20.88 -2.20 5.16
CA ARG A 21 19.97 -2.73 6.19
C ARG A 21 19.53 -4.12 5.75
N GLY A 22 20.16 -5.15 6.29
CA GLY A 22 19.93 -6.56 5.94
C GLY A 22 18.53 -7.09 6.32
N TYR A 23 17.73 -6.33 7.06
CA TYR A 23 16.40 -6.72 7.53
C TYR A 23 15.35 -5.67 7.20
N LEU A 24 14.08 -6.09 7.28
CA LEU A 24 12.89 -5.22 7.29
C LEU A 24 11.87 -5.75 8.31
N TYR A 25 11.01 -4.87 8.75
CA TYR A 25 9.84 -5.28 9.51
C TYR A 25 8.70 -5.60 8.57
N VAL A 26 8.12 -6.78 8.76
CA VAL A 26 6.92 -7.24 8.07
C VAL A 26 5.77 -7.13 9.05
N ASN A 27 4.73 -6.39 8.67
CA ASN A 27 3.53 -6.26 9.47
C ASN A 27 2.49 -7.30 9.03
N PRO A 28 2.14 -8.29 9.89
CA PRO A 28 1.17 -9.34 9.55
C PRO A 28 -0.24 -8.81 9.27
N LEU A 29 -0.55 -7.59 9.73
CA LEU A 29 -1.88 -6.98 9.58
C LEU A 29 -1.98 -6.01 8.39
N GLN A 30 -0.94 -5.91 7.54
CA GLN A 30 -0.93 -4.92 6.46
C GLN A 30 -1.44 -5.47 5.12
N GLY A 31 -1.42 -6.79 4.94
CA GLY A 31 -1.80 -7.42 3.67
C GLY A 31 -0.81 -7.15 2.52
N LYS A 32 0.40 -6.65 2.80
CA LYS A 32 1.40 -6.35 1.76
C LYS A 32 2.37 -7.51 1.52
N HIS A 33 2.91 -8.07 2.58
CA HIS A 33 3.85 -9.18 2.50
C HIS A 33 3.25 -10.49 3.01
N MET A 34 2.21 -10.41 3.82
CA MET A 34 1.49 -11.54 4.38
C MET A 34 -0.01 -11.36 4.13
N PRO A 35 -0.76 -12.43 3.81
CA PRO A 35 -2.21 -12.36 3.74
C PRO A 35 -2.82 -11.99 5.10
N SER A 36 -3.73 -11.02 5.14
CA SER A 36 -4.35 -10.53 6.37
C SER A 36 -5.88 -10.52 6.29
N SER A 37 -6.57 -10.46 7.44
CA SER A 37 -8.01 -10.18 7.47
C SER A 37 -8.25 -8.72 7.11
N PRO A 38 -9.09 -8.42 6.09
CA PRO A 38 -9.43 -7.05 5.71
C PRO A 38 -9.95 -6.20 6.86
N SER A 39 -10.83 -6.74 7.69
CA SER A 39 -11.39 -6.01 8.84
C SER A 39 -10.33 -5.66 9.88
N ARG A 40 -9.41 -6.59 10.20
CA ARG A 40 -8.31 -6.31 11.15
C ARG A 40 -7.30 -5.30 10.58
N THR A 41 -7.01 -5.39 9.29
CA THR A 41 -6.15 -4.41 8.60
C THR A 41 -6.74 -3.01 8.69
N LEU A 42 -8.02 -2.86 8.35
CA LEU A 42 -8.70 -1.56 8.41
C LEU A 42 -8.87 -1.07 9.86
N ALA A 43 -9.09 -1.96 10.83
CA ALA A 43 -9.12 -1.59 12.24
C ALA A 43 -7.78 -0.99 12.70
N LEU A 44 -6.64 -1.57 12.27
CA LEU A 44 -5.32 -1.01 12.54
C LEU A 44 -5.15 0.38 11.93
N PHE A 45 -5.52 0.56 10.66
CA PHE A 45 -5.36 1.85 9.97
C PHE A 45 -6.32 2.92 10.51
N SER A 46 -7.52 2.53 10.95
CA SER A 46 -8.46 3.45 11.61
C SER A 46 -7.90 4.01 12.92
N ARG A 47 -7.07 3.24 13.65
CA ARG A 47 -6.39 3.78 14.84
C ARG A 47 -5.44 4.94 14.51
N MET A 48 -4.85 4.94 13.30
CA MET A 48 -4.04 6.07 12.86
C MET A 48 -4.91 7.29 12.52
N ALA A 49 -6.10 7.06 11.95
CA ALA A 49 -7.08 8.13 11.72
C ALA A 49 -7.56 8.76 13.04
N ASP A 50 -7.92 7.94 14.04
CA ASP A 50 -8.28 8.41 15.38
C ASP A 50 -7.17 9.28 16.00
N LEU A 51 -5.91 8.84 15.87
CA LEU A 51 -4.76 9.58 16.36
C LEU A 51 -4.64 10.97 15.72
N LEU A 52 -4.90 11.08 14.41
CA LEU A 52 -4.88 12.36 13.71
C LEU A 52 -6.06 13.25 14.09
N GLU A 53 -7.25 12.70 14.25
CA GLU A 53 -8.42 13.46 14.73
C GLU A 53 -8.22 14.01 16.14
N GLU A 54 -7.65 13.22 17.06
CA GLU A 54 -7.33 13.66 18.41
C GLU A 54 -6.26 14.76 18.42
N ARG A 55 -5.23 14.60 17.59
CA ARG A 55 -4.06 15.48 17.57
C ARG A 55 -4.31 16.79 16.84
N TYR A 56 -5.10 16.76 15.77
CA TYR A 56 -5.30 17.87 14.83
C TYR A 56 -6.79 18.19 14.61
N SER A 57 -7.60 18.11 15.67
CA SER A 57 -9.07 18.22 15.63
C SER A 57 -9.61 19.47 14.94
N ASN A 58 -8.85 20.58 14.94
CA ASN A 58 -9.23 21.87 14.37
C ASN A 58 -8.44 22.20 13.10
N GLU A 59 -7.75 21.24 12.50
CA GLU A 59 -6.96 21.43 11.31
C GLU A 59 -7.53 20.59 10.15
N ARG A 60 -7.53 21.16 8.96
CA ARG A 60 -7.82 20.49 7.70
C ARG A 60 -6.56 19.81 7.16
N LEU A 61 -6.63 18.56 6.81
CA LEU A 61 -5.46 17.76 6.48
C LEU A 61 -5.44 17.36 5.01
N LEU A 62 -4.24 17.42 4.42
CA LEU A 62 -3.88 16.64 3.24
C LEU A 62 -3.07 15.43 3.70
N VAL A 63 -3.54 14.22 3.42
CA VAL A 63 -2.83 12.98 3.75
C VAL A 63 -2.07 12.50 2.53
N ILE A 64 -0.76 12.24 2.70
CA ILE A 64 0.11 11.70 1.65
C ILE A 64 0.64 10.34 2.10
N GLY A 65 0.18 9.26 1.45
CA GLY A 65 0.69 7.90 1.66
C GLY A 65 2.01 7.64 0.92
N PHE A 66 2.97 6.95 1.52
CA PHE A 66 4.22 6.62 0.84
C PHE A 66 4.14 5.31 0.05
N ALA A 67 4.50 5.34 -1.21
CA ALA A 67 4.63 4.16 -2.03
C ALA A 67 5.89 3.35 -1.64
N GLU A 68 5.80 2.05 -1.60
CA GLU A 68 4.69 1.23 -2.05
C GLU A 68 3.79 0.81 -0.87
N THR A 69 4.36 0.68 0.31
CA THR A 69 3.80 -0.02 1.46
C THR A 69 2.67 0.77 2.13
N ALA A 70 2.78 2.08 2.18
CA ALA A 70 1.83 2.91 2.91
C ALA A 70 0.76 3.59 2.02
N THR A 71 0.59 3.17 0.75
CA THR A 71 -0.51 3.67 -0.08
C THR A 71 -1.87 3.33 0.51
N ALA A 72 -2.07 2.07 0.93
CA ALA A 72 -3.31 1.65 1.58
C ALA A 72 -3.49 2.28 2.97
N ILE A 73 -2.41 2.48 3.71
CA ILE A 73 -2.44 3.13 5.03
C ILE A 73 -2.94 4.57 4.89
N GLY A 74 -2.30 5.36 4.02
CA GLY A 74 -2.69 6.75 3.78
C GLY A 74 -4.12 6.88 3.29
N ALA A 75 -4.52 6.03 2.33
CA ALA A 75 -5.88 5.99 1.82
C ALA A 75 -6.92 5.64 2.91
N ALA A 76 -6.62 4.65 3.76
CA ALA A 76 -7.51 4.25 4.84
C ALA A 76 -7.62 5.33 5.91
N ILE A 77 -6.53 6.03 6.25
CA ILE A 77 -6.54 7.17 7.15
C ILE A 77 -7.45 8.27 6.58
N ALA A 78 -7.22 8.67 5.32
CA ALA A 78 -8.01 9.69 4.67
C ALA A 78 -9.50 9.28 4.54
N TYR A 79 -9.77 8.01 4.29
CA TYR A 79 -11.13 7.47 4.24
C TYR A 79 -11.83 7.53 5.60
N ALA A 80 -11.13 7.31 6.71
CA ALA A 80 -11.70 7.24 8.06
C ALA A 80 -11.73 8.60 8.78
N ALA A 81 -10.66 9.40 8.68
CA ALA A 81 -10.53 10.68 9.39
C ALA A 81 -11.47 11.75 8.81
N ARG A 82 -12.23 12.40 9.69
CA ARG A 82 -13.22 13.44 9.30
C ARG A 82 -12.57 14.74 8.87
N ASN A 83 -11.38 15.02 9.38
CA ASN A 83 -10.61 16.23 9.08
C ASN A 83 -9.57 16.04 7.97
N ALA A 84 -9.52 14.88 7.33
CA ALA A 84 -8.73 14.64 6.13
C ALA A 84 -9.55 15.05 4.89
N ASP A 85 -9.24 16.21 4.32
CA ASP A 85 -9.99 16.77 3.19
C ASP A 85 -9.46 16.27 1.84
N PHE A 86 -8.14 16.02 1.76
CA PHE A 86 -7.50 15.58 0.54
C PHE A 86 -6.58 14.39 0.79
N TYR A 87 -6.44 13.58 -0.25
CA TYR A 87 -5.53 12.44 -0.28
C TYR A 87 -4.83 12.31 -1.61
N LEU A 88 -3.54 11.94 -1.55
CA LEU A 88 -2.80 11.32 -2.62
C LEU A 88 -1.72 10.41 -2.04
N HIS A 89 -1.01 9.69 -2.90
CA HIS A 89 0.20 8.96 -2.47
C HIS A 89 1.37 9.23 -3.41
N THR A 90 2.59 9.09 -2.89
CA THR A 90 3.79 9.08 -3.72
C THR A 90 3.74 7.87 -4.64
N THR A 91 4.47 7.93 -5.74
CA THR A 91 4.43 6.85 -6.72
C THR A 91 5.82 6.54 -7.26
N ARG A 92 5.94 5.35 -7.83
CA ARG A 92 7.06 4.93 -8.69
C ARG A 92 6.59 4.68 -10.12
N GLU A 93 5.29 4.89 -10.39
CA GLU A 93 4.73 4.82 -11.73
C GLU A 93 4.91 6.16 -12.45
N ASP A 94 4.96 6.08 -13.77
CA ASP A 94 4.99 7.24 -14.63
C ASP A 94 3.58 7.49 -15.19
N ILE A 95 3.03 8.66 -14.88
CA ILE A 95 1.72 9.10 -15.38
C ILE A 95 2.00 10.09 -16.50
N PRO A 96 1.60 9.78 -17.73
CA PRO A 96 1.86 10.67 -18.87
C PRO A 96 1.31 12.09 -18.64
N GLY A 97 2.13 13.10 -18.93
CA GLY A 97 1.75 14.51 -18.82
C GLY A 97 1.76 15.11 -17.42
N THR A 98 2.23 14.36 -16.41
CA THR A 98 2.30 14.80 -15.01
C THR A 98 3.65 15.41 -14.66
N GLU A 99 3.65 16.55 -13.96
CA GLU A 99 4.85 17.13 -13.34
C GLU A 99 5.12 16.45 -12.00
N TYR A 100 6.40 16.18 -11.69
CA TYR A 100 6.78 15.45 -10.46
C TYR A 100 7.80 16.21 -9.62
N LEU A 101 7.67 16.10 -8.31
CA LEU A 101 8.72 16.35 -7.35
C LEU A 101 9.44 15.04 -7.02
N PHE A 102 10.72 14.94 -7.38
CA PHE A 102 11.60 13.82 -7.05
C PHE A 102 12.32 14.09 -5.73
N PHE A 103 12.35 13.11 -4.83
CA PHE A 103 12.91 13.29 -3.48
C PHE A 103 13.81 12.14 -3.00
N THR A 104 14.04 11.13 -3.83
CA THR A 104 15.04 10.08 -3.59
C THR A 104 16.31 10.36 -4.38
N GLU A 105 17.46 9.87 -3.87
CA GLU A 105 18.74 10.09 -4.56
C GLU A 105 18.80 9.24 -5.84
N SER A 106 19.19 9.86 -6.96
CA SER A 106 19.35 9.24 -8.28
C SER A 106 20.42 8.13 -8.34
N HIS A 107 21.21 7.96 -7.27
CA HIS A 107 22.30 6.97 -7.19
C HIS A 107 21.91 5.67 -6.48
N SER A 108 20.67 5.51 -6.03
CA SER A 108 20.19 4.23 -5.53
C SER A 108 19.62 3.42 -6.68
N HIS A 109 19.98 2.14 -6.80
CA HIS A 109 19.37 1.19 -7.76
C HIS A 109 17.87 0.93 -7.51
N ALA A 110 17.27 1.61 -6.51
CA ALA A 110 15.83 1.60 -6.28
C ALA A 110 15.16 2.62 -7.20
N ALA A 111 14.03 2.25 -7.80
CA ALA A 111 13.21 3.16 -8.60
C ALA A 111 12.90 4.44 -7.82
N GLU A 112 13.12 5.60 -8.45
CA GLU A 112 12.92 6.92 -7.85
C GLU A 112 11.47 7.06 -7.34
N GLN A 113 11.35 7.55 -6.11
CA GLN A 113 10.05 7.95 -5.58
C GLN A 113 9.76 9.38 -5.98
N ARG A 114 8.52 9.61 -6.38
CA ARG A 114 8.06 10.90 -6.86
C ARG A 114 6.66 11.22 -6.33
N LEU A 115 6.37 12.50 -6.22
CA LEU A 115 5.06 13.03 -5.89
C LEU A 115 4.54 13.83 -7.09
N ALA A 116 3.32 13.54 -7.56
CA ALA A 116 2.68 14.31 -8.59
C ALA A 116 2.35 15.73 -8.07
N LEU A 117 2.63 16.75 -8.88
CA LEU A 117 2.40 18.16 -8.53
C LEU A 117 1.10 18.69 -9.11
N ASP A 118 0.54 18.02 -10.11
CA ASP A 118 -0.71 18.41 -10.75
C ASP A 118 -1.84 18.53 -9.72
N CYS A 119 -2.59 19.60 -9.78
CA CYS A 119 -3.69 19.95 -8.86
C CYS A 119 -3.28 20.10 -7.37
N LEU A 120 -1.98 19.96 -7.04
CA LEU A 120 -1.54 20.15 -5.66
C LEU A 120 -1.61 21.62 -5.24
N GLU A 121 -1.35 22.54 -6.17
CA GLU A 121 -1.50 24.00 -5.94
C GLU A 121 -2.92 24.38 -5.52
N ASP A 122 -3.92 23.70 -6.05
CA ASP A 122 -5.33 23.96 -5.72
C ASP A 122 -5.71 23.46 -4.33
N CYS A 123 -5.08 22.36 -3.87
CA CYS A 123 -5.35 21.75 -2.57
C CYS A 123 -4.63 22.46 -1.42
N LEU A 124 -3.37 22.89 -1.63
CA LEU A 124 -2.51 23.39 -0.56
C LEU A 124 -3.08 24.62 0.19
N PRO A 125 -3.76 25.60 -0.46
CA PRO A 125 -4.38 26.72 0.24
C PRO A 125 -5.59 26.33 1.12
N LEU A 126 -6.15 25.14 0.88
CA LEU A 126 -7.37 24.66 1.53
C LEU A 126 -7.08 23.83 2.79
N VAL A 127 -5.82 23.54 3.08
CA VAL A 127 -5.41 22.70 4.20
C VAL A 127 -4.45 23.43 5.14
N ASP A 128 -4.51 23.08 6.42
CA ASP A 128 -3.64 23.64 7.46
C ASP A 128 -2.34 22.84 7.59
N ARG A 129 -2.42 21.52 7.33
CA ARG A 129 -1.32 20.59 7.53
C ARG A 129 -1.25 19.52 6.44
N ILE A 130 -0.03 19.18 6.05
CA ILE A 130 0.26 17.98 5.27
C ILE A 130 0.75 16.89 6.23
N VAL A 131 0.10 15.71 6.20
CA VAL A 131 0.46 14.55 7.01
C VAL A 131 0.96 13.43 6.12
N PHE A 132 2.19 12.98 6.36
CA PHE A 132 2.80 11.86 5.65
C PHE A 132 2.54 10.56 6.40
N ALA A 133 1.90 9.61 5.73
CA ALA A 133 1.56 8.29 6.29
C ALA A 133 2.57 7.23 5.84
N GLU A 134 3.12 6.48 6.79
CA GLU A 134 4.10 5.41 6.59
C GLU A 134 3.77 4.17 7.41
N ASP A 135 4.29 3.02 6.99
CA ASP A 135 4.25 1.79 7.78
C ASP A 135 5.34 1.80 8.86
N GLU A 136 6.57 2.16 8.50
CA GLU A 136 7.69 2.28 9.41
C GLU A 136 8.52 3.53 9.10
N VAL A 137 8.79 4.35 10.12
CA VAL A 137 9.74 5.46 10.03
C VAL A 137 10.99 5.15 10.83
N THR A 138 12.15 5.09 10.15
CA THR A 138 13.45 4.82 10.76
C THR A 138 14.25 6.08 11.06
N THR A 139 14.41 6.95 10.07
CA THR A 139 15.15 8.22 10.17
C THR A 139 14.34 9.44 9.78
N GLY A 140 13.28 9.25 9.01
CA GLY A 140 12.46 10.34 8.46
C GLY A 140 13.15 11.18 7.38
N ASN A 141 14.36 10.81 6.95
CA ASN A 141 15.14 11.62 5.99
C ASN A 141 14.45 11.80 4.64
N THR A 142 13.80 10.75 4.14
CA THR A 142 13.06 10.79 2.87
C THR A 142 11.88 11.77 2.95
N ILE A 143 11.14 11.73 4.05
CA ILE A 143 10.03 12.64 4.30
C ILE A 143 10.52 14.08 4.45
N GLU A 144 11.61 14.30 5.18
CA GLU A 144 12.21 15.63 5.34
C GLU A 144 12.65 16.22 3.98
N LYS A 145 13.27 15.42 3.10
CA LYS A 145 13.62 15.86 1.74
C LYS A 145 12.37 16.27 0.94
N LEU A 146 11.29 15.48 1.03
CA LEU A 146 10.02 15.82 0.38
C LEU A 146 9.43 17.12 0.93
N ILE A 147 9.45 17.35 2.25
CA ILE A 147 9.00 18.59 2.88
C ILE A 147 9.81 19.80 2.37
N LEU A 148 11.13 19.66 2.28
CA LEU A 148 11.99 20.73 1.76
C LEU A 148 11.66 21.03 0.29
N GLY A 149 11.44 20.01 -0.53
CA GLY A 149 11.02 20.17 -1.92
C GLY A 149 9.67 20.88 -2.05
N LEU A 150 8.68 20.49 -1.24
CA LEU A 150 7.36 21.14 -1.20
C LEU A 150 7.44 22.61 -0.75
N ARG A 151 8.22 22.91 0.29
CA ARG A 151 8.45 24.28 0.75
C ARG A 151 9.11 25.15 -0.33
N SER A 152 10.05 24.59 -1.08
CA SER A 152 10.73 25.29 -2.18
C SER A 152 9.80 25.54 -3.36
N ARG A 153 8.98 24.55 -3.72
CA ARG A 153 8.09 24.64 -4.89
C ARG A 153 6.85 25.49 -4.62
N PHE A 154 6.35 25.46 -3.36
CA PHE A 154 5.13 26.13 -2.93
C PHE A 154 5.38 27.01 -1.68
N PRO A 155 6.07 28.13 -1.80
CA PRO A 155 6.46 28.95 -0.63
C PRO A 155 5.27 29.54 0.14
N GLY A 156 4.09 29.66 -0.50
CA GLY A 156 2.84 30.08 0.12
C GLY A 156 1.91 28.94 0.57
N GLY A 157 2.31 27.68 0.35
CA GLY A 157 1.50 26.49 0.63
C GLY A 157 1.36 26.14 2.11
N ALA A 158 0.93 24.91 2.40
CA ALA A 158 0.76 24.42 3.75
C ALA A 158 2.03 24.61 4.60
N ARG A 159 1.86 25.16 5.79
CA ARG A 159 2.96 25.58 6.67
C ARG A 159 3.28 24.57 7.75
N LYS A 160 2.33 23.69 8.07
CA LYS A 160 2.47 22.66 9.10
C LYS A 160 2.63 21.29 8.44
N PHE A 161 3.52 20.50 9.00
CA PHE A 161 3.79 19.14 8.53
C PHE A 161 3.66 18.16 9.69
N GLY A 162 3.26 16.95 9.36
CA GLY A 162 3.20 15.85 10.31
C GLY A 162 3.62 14.54 9.65
N ILE A 163 4.09 13.61 10.45
CA ILE A 163 4.38 12.23 10.09
C ILE A 163 3.50 11.35 10.98
N VAL A 164 2.78 10.42 10.40
CA VAL A 164 2.07 9.38 11.13
C VAL A 164 2.51 8.02 10.64
N SER A 165 2.84 7.11 11.55
CA SER A 165 3.31 5.78 11.18
C SER A 165 2.74 4.68 12.09
N VAL A 166 2.66 3.46 11.57
CA VAL A 166 2.37 2.30 12.42
C VAL A 166 3.52 2.09 13.39
N LEU A 167 4.74 2.08 12.87
CA LEU A 167 5.97 1.88 13.63
C LEU A 167 6.90 3.09 13.52
N ASN A 168 7.53 3.47 14.63
CA ASN A 168 8.53 4.52 14.64
C ASN A 168 9.76 4.08 15.44
N SER A 169 10.90 3.93 14.76
CA SER A 169 12.19 3.56 15.34
C SER A 169 13.22 4.70 15.35
N MET A 170 12.80 5.95 15.10
CA MET A 170 13.67 7.11 15.22
C MET A 170 14.22 7.28 16.65
N SER A 171 15.47 7.73 16.76
CA SER A 171 16.03 8.12 18.06
C SER A 171 15.30 9.30 18.68
N GLY A 172 15.38 9.45 20.00
CA GLY A 172 14.82 10.61 20.69
C GLY A 172 15.44 11.94 20.24
N GLU A 173 16.71 11.93 19.86
CA GLU A 173 17.43 13.09 19.29
C GLU A 173 16.82 13.48 17.94
N ARG A 174 16.64 12.49 17.04
CA ARG A 174 16.06 12.73 15.72
C ARG A 174 14.62 13.26 15.80
N LEU A 175 13.83 12.78 16.75
CA LEU A 175 12.47 13.32 16.98
C LEU A 175 12.50 14.79 17.43
N ARG A 176 13.45 15.16 18.32
CA ARG A 176 13.61 16.56 18.74
C ARG A 176 14.00 17.45 17.56
N GLU A 177 14.96 17.03 16.73
CA GLU A 177 15.35 17.78 15.52
C GLU A 177 14.17 18.05 14.58
N LEU A 178 13.33 17.03 14.33
CA LEU A 178 12.16 17.20 13.47
C LEU A 178 11.13 18.14 14.11
N THR A 179 10.92 18.03 15.41
CA THR A 179 10.02 18.91 16.16
C THR A 179 10.48 20.36 16.11
N GLU A 180 11.79 20.62 16.26
CA GLU A 180 12.39 21.95 16.14
C GLU A 180 12.23 22.54 14.73
N LYS A 181 12.19 21.69 13.71
CA LYS A 181 11.88 22.06 12.31
C LYS A 181 10.38 22.23 12.04
N GLY A 182 9.53 22.11 13.05
CA GLY A 182 8.07 22.22 12.94
C GLY A 182 7.41 21.00 12.29
N ILE A 183 8.03 19.82 12.38
CA ILE A 183 7.49 18.56 11.86
C ILE A 183 7.05 17.70 13.05
N ALA A 184 5.75 17.52 13.21
CA ALA A 184 5.20 16.64 14.24
C ALA A 184 5.38 15.17 13.86
N CYS A 185 5.61 14.28 14.84
CA CYS A 185 5.82 12.87 14.60
C CYS A 185 4.95 12.04 15.55
N ASP A 186 3.94 11.38 14.99
CA ASP A 186 3.00 10.54 15.70
C ASP A 186 3.13 9.09 15.21
N CYS A 187 2.86 8.11 16.07
CA CYS A 187 2.91 6.69 15.70
C CYS A 187 2.04 5.84 16.63
N LEU A 188 1.61 4.69 16.14
CA LEU A 188 0.89 3.73 17.00
C LEU A 188 1.84 3.05 17.97
N ARG A 189 3.05 2.68 17.53
CA ARG A 189 4.03 2.02 18.38
C ARG A 189 5.45 2.54 18.13
N ARG A 190 6.18 2.76 19.23
CA ARG A 190 7.62 2.98 19.20
C ARG A 190 8.33 1.63 19.18
N VAL A 191 9.35 1.51 18.32
CA VAL A 191 10.15 0.30 18.18
C VAL A 191 11.61 0.65 18.45
N PRO A 192 12.31 -0.04 19.35
CA PRO A 192 13.75 0.16 19.53
C PRO A 192 14.51 -0.12 18.22
N HIS A 193 15.55 0.65 17.96
CA HIS A 193 16.40 0.41 16.79
C HIS A 193 16.96 -1.03 16.83
N GLN A 194 16.92 -1.72 15.69
CA GLN A 194 17.31 -3.14 15.56
C GLN A 194 16.50 -4.13 16.42
N TYR A 195 15.27 -3.77 16.80
CA TYR A 195 14.39 -4.67 17.51
C TYR A 195 14.26 -6.01 16.77
N ARG A 196 14.58 -7.11 17.47
CA ARG A 196 14.59 -8.49 16.93
C ARG A 196 15.41 -8.70 15.65
N ALA A 197 16.30 -7.79 15.26
CA ALA A 197 17.12 -7.95 14.05
C ALA A 197 17.97 -9.23 14.05
N GLY A 198 18.40 -9.71 15.22
CA GLY A 198 19.13 -10.97 15.38
C GLY A 198 18.30 -12.24 15.11
N ASP A 199 16.98 -12.15 15.05
CA ASP A 199 16.14 -13.32 14.80
C ASP A 199 16.35 -13.89 13.39
N ILE A 200 16.72 -13.04 12.42
CA ILE A 200 17.01 -13.47 11.04
C ILE A 200 18.28 -14.31 10.91
N GLU A 201 19.24 -14.18 11.83
CA GLU A 201 20.52 -14.90 11.76
C GLU A 201 20.36 -16.38 12.11
N ARG A 202 19.27 -16.74 12.77
CA ARG A 202 19.00 -18.12 13.25
C ARG A 202 18.25 -18.97 12.21
N CYS A 203 17.71 -18.35 11.16
CA CYS A 203 16.88 -19.05 10.19
C CYS A 203 17.72 -19.54 9.00
N PRO A 204 17.59 -20.82 8.61
CA PRO A 204 18.09 -21.28 7.33
C PRO A 204 17.24 -20.65 6.21
N TYR A 205 17.89 -20.21 5.15
CA TYR A 205 17.19 -19.63 3.99
C TYR A 205 17.10 -20.62 2.85
N GLU A 206 15.92 -20.66 2.22
CA GLU A 206 15.69 -21.49 1.07
C GLU A 206 16.36 -20.89 -0.18
N PRO A 207 16.85 -21.73 -1.11
CA PRO A 207 17.28 -21.25 -2.41
C PRO A 207 16.15 -20.49 -3.09
N LEU A 208 16.41 -19.22 -3.44
CA LEU A 208 15.39 -18.37 -4.02
C LEU A 208 15.07 -18.78 -5.45
N GLU A 209 13.81 -19.04 -5.74
CA GLU A 209 13.34 -19.18 -7.11
C GLU A 209 13.52 -17.82 -7.81
N THR A 210 14.31 -17.81 -8.89
CA THR A 210 14.60 -16.61 -9.70
C THR A 210 13.78 -16.58 -10.97
N ALA A 211 13.27 -17.76 -11.42
CA ALA A 211 12.44 -17.87 -12.60
C ALA A 211 11.06 -17.26 -12.33
N ILE A 212 10.62 -16.37 -13.20
CA ILE A 212 9.25 -15.84 -13.17
C ILE A 212 8.27 -17.01 -13.29
N ALA A 213 7.23 -16.97 -12.48
CA ALA A 213 6.18 -18.00 -12.48
C ALA A 213 5.68 -18.27 -13.90
N GLY A 214 5.56 -19.56 -14.19
CA GLY A 214 5.37 -20.06 -15.56
C GLY A 214 4.03 -19.68 -16.21
N LYS A 215 3.75 -20.29 -17.35
CA LYS A 215 2.57 -20.00 -18.16
C LYS A 215 1.28 -20.27 -17.39
N ALA A 216 0.38 -19.28 -17.36
CA ALA A 216 -1.00 -19.47 -16.95
C ALA A 216 -1.70 -20.45 -17.92
N ARG A 217 -2.55 -21.32 -17.39
CA ARG A 217 -3.37 -22.22 -18.22
C ARG A 217 -4.54 -21.47 -18.85
N GLN A 218 -5.07 -20.47 -18.13
CA GLN A 218 -6.21 -19.70 -18.56
C GLN A 218 -6.09 -18.24 -18.14
N ILE A 219 -6.43 -17.32 -19.04
CA ILE A 219 -6.58 -15.89 -18.68
C ILE A 219 -7.89 -15.72 -17.93
N PRO A 220 -7.88 -15.12 -16.74
CA PRO A 220 -9.09 -14.95 -15.95
C PRO A 220 -10.08 -14.00 -16.64
N PRO A 221 -11.40 -14.21 -16.43
CA PRO A 221 -12.41 -13.29 -16.92
C PRO A 221 -12.18 -11.89 -16.34
N LEU A 222 -12.26 -10.88 -17.22
CA LEU A 222 -12.05 -9.47 -16.88
C LEU A 222 -13.41 -8.80 -16.58
N ILE A 223 -13.49 -8.20 -15.40
CA ILE A 223 -14.56 -7.32 -14.96
C ILE A 223 -14.02 -5.89 -14.97
N ARG A 224 -14.56 -5.04 -15.84
CA ARG A 224 -14.21 -3.61 -15.87
C ARG A 224 -15.22 -2.82 -15.04
N VAL A 225 -14.70 -1.93 -14.21
CA VAL A 225 -15.51 -1.02 -13.39
C VAL A 225 -15.20 0.42 -13.78
N ASP A 226 -16.23 1.16 -14.15
CA ASP A 226 -16.12 2.57 -14.53
C ASP A 226 -16.01 3.49 -13.33
N GLY A 227 -15.56 4.73 -13.58
CA GLY A 227 -15.42 5.77 -12.57
C GLY A 227 -14.10 5.65 -11.79
N PRO A 228 -12.95 5.70 -12.49
CA PRO A 228 -11.64 5.46 -11.88
C PRO A 228 -11.32 6.48 -10.79
N TRP A 229 -10.57 6.01 -9.82
CA TRP A 229 -9.84 6.83 -8.88
C TRP A 229 -8.34 6.59 -9.05
N ASN A 230 -7.61 7.67 -9.28
CA ASN A 230 -6.16 7.62 -9.32
C ASN A 230 -5.58 8.22 -8.03
N GLY A 231 -5.21 7.37 -7.07
CA GLY A 231 -4.66 7.81 -5.79
C GLY A 231 -3.28 8.48 -5.88
N ARG A 232 -2.66 8.49 -7.07
CA ARG A 232 -1.39 9.18 -7.32
C ARG A 232 -1.57 10.68 -7.53
N LEU A 233 -2.80 11.11 -7.80
CA LEU A 233 -3.17 12.52 -7.96
C LEU A 233 -4.01 12.98 -6.76
N PRO A 234 -3.92 14.27 -6.37
CA PRO A 234 -4.75 14.80 -5.30
C PRO A 234 -6.24 14.61 -5.58
N GLY A 235 -6.96 14.13 -4.59
CA GLY A 235 -8.40 13.96 -4.65
C GLY A 235 -9.06 14.36 -3.34
N GLU A 236 -10.24 15.00 -3.44
CA GLU A 236 -11.07 15.24 -2.27
C GLU A 236 -11.50 13.93 -1.64
N THR A 237 -11.30 13.78 -0.34
CA THR A 237 -11.63 12.54 0.38
C THR A 237 -13.09 12.15 0.32
N ALA A 238 -14.00 13.11 0.25
CA ALA A 238 -15.42 12.85 0.06
C ALA A 238 -15.68 12.13 -1.27
N ALA A 239 -15.14 12.66 -2.36
CA ALA A 239 -15.26 12.05 -3.70
C ALA A 239 -14.57 10.68 -3.77
N VAL A 240 -13.43 10.52 -3.11
CA VAL A 240 -12.73 9.22 -3.00
C VAL A 240 -13.60 8.19 -2.30
N ARG A 241 -14.25 8.56 -1.19
CA ARG A 241 -15.18 7.69 -0.45
C ARG A 241 -16.35 7.22 -1.34
N GLU A 242 -17.01 8.15 -2.01
CA GLU A 242 -18.12 7.84 -2.90
C GLU A 242 -17.71 6.87 -4.01
N ARG A 243 -16.60 7.15 -4.68
CA ARG A 243 -16.06 6.27 -5.74
C ARG A 243 -15.71 4.88 -5.23
N CYS A 244 -15.06 4.78 -4.06
CA CYS A 244 -14.74 3.50 -3.44
C CYS A 244 -16.00 2.70 -3.08
N VAL A 245 -17.02 3.34 -2.52
CA VAL A 245 -18.31 2.69 -2.20
C VAL A 245 -18.98 2.19 -3.48
N ALA A 246 -19.02 3.02 -4.54
CA ALA A 246 -19.59 2.64 -5.83
C ALA A 246 -18.82 1.48 -6.47
N PHE A 247 -17.48 1.50 -6.43
CA PHE A 247 -16.64 0.41 -6.90
C PHE A 247 -16.97 -0.90 -6.18
N VAL A 248 -16.94 -0.89 -4.85
CA VAL A 248 -17.22 -2.09 -4.04
C VAL A 248 -18.61 -2.65 -4.33
N SER A 249 -19.64 -1.79 -4.40
CA SER A 249 -21.01 -2.22 -4.73
C SER A 249 -21.09 -2.90 -6.09
N LYS A 250 -20.55 -2.25 -7.13
CA LYS A 250 -20.55 -2.79 -8.51
C LYS A 250 -19.84 -4.14 -8.62
N VAL A 251 -18.72 -4.32 -7.87
CA VAL A 251 -17.98 -5.59 -7.89
C VAL A 251 -18.77 -6.67 -7.15
N VAL A 252 -19.31 -6.36 -5.98
CA VAL A 252 -20.10 -7.32 -5.18
C VAL A 252 -21.31 -7.83 -5.96
N ASP A 253 -21.99 -6.97 -6.72
CA ASP A 253 -23.14 -7.34 -7.55
C ASP A 253 -22.77 -8.33 -8.68
N GLN A 254 -21.53 -8.26 -9.18
CA GLN A 254 -21.03 -9.09 -10.28
C GLN A 254 -20.25 -10.32 -9.83
N VAL A 255 -19.78 -10.33 -8.59
CA VAL A 255 -18.90 -11.40 -8.06
C VAL A 255 -19.60 -12.09 -6.90
N GLN A 256 -20.25 -13.21 -7.19
CA GLN A 256 -20.84 -14.06 -6.18
C GLN A 256 -19.92 -15.25 -5.93
N PRO A 257 -19.39 -15.44 -4.68
CA PRO A 257 -18.72 -16.70 -4.31
C PRO A 257 -19.71 -17.86 -4.41
N ASP A 258 -19.24 -19.02 -4.85
CA ASP A 258 -20.07 -20.22 -4.90
C ASP A 258 -20.62 -20.56 -3.51
N PRO A 259 -21.83 -21.16 -3.40
CA PRO A 259 -22.44 -21.46 -2.10
C PRO A 259 -21.59 -22.33 -1.16
N GLY A 260 -20.69 -23.14 -1.70
CA GLY A 260 -19.77 -24.00 -0.93
C GLY A 260 -18.40 -23.40 -0.62
N SER A 261 -18.13 -22.16 -1.08
CA SER A 261 -16.84 -21.51 -0.84
C SER A 261 -16.61 -21.26 0.64
N GLN A 262 -15.37 -21.50 1.10
CA GLN A 262 -14.93 -21.26 2.47
C GLN A 262 -13.83 -20.22 2.57
N LYS A 263 -12.94 -20.14 1.55
CA LYS A 263 -11.79 -19.24 1.54
C LYS A 263 -11.78 -18.36 0.29
N LEU A 264 -11.60 -17.06 0.47
CA LEU A 264 -11.52 -16.09 -0.59
C LEU A 264 -10.29 -15.20 -0.41
N LEU A 265 -9.59 -14.93 -1.51
CA LEU A 265 -8.48 -13.95 -1.56
C LEU A 265 -8.88 -12.75 -2.41
N VAL A 266 -8.69 -11.54 -1.87
CA VAL A 266 -8.65 -10.31 -2.66
C VAL A 266 -7.19 -9.88 -2.75
N LEU A 267 -6.66 -9.77 -3.98
CA LEU A 267 -5.27 -9.50 -4.26
C LEU A 267 -5.11 -8.15 -4.97
N GLY A 268 -4.60 -7.14 -4.27
CA GLY A 268 -4.20 -5.87 -4.84
C GLY A 268 -2.89 -5.95 -5.63
N THR A 269 -2.64 -4.97 -6.48
CA THR A 269 -1.43 -4.96 -7.31
C THR A 269 -0.55 -3.75 -6.99
N GLU A 270 0.69 -4.01 -6.55
CA GLU A 270 1.73 -3.01 -6.26
C GLU A 270 1.22 -1.85 -5.37
N GLU A 271 1.03 -0.65 -5.94
CA GLU A 271 0.52 0.53 -5.21
C GLU A 271 -1.00 0.50 -5.02
N PHE A 272 -1.72 -0.27 -5.84
CA PHE A 272 -3.18 -0.30 -5.87
C PHE A 272 -3.75 -1.34 -4.88
N MET A 273 -3.78 -0.98 -3.62
CA MET A 273 -4.17 -1.87 -2.52
C MET A 273 -5.52 -1.53 -1.90
N PHE A 274 -5.80 -0.25 -1.64
CA PHE A 274 -6.91 0.18 -0.80
C PHE A 274 -8.30 -0.24 -1.32
N PRO A 275 -8.64 -0.12 -2.61
CA PRO A 275 -9.94 -0.57 -3.13
C PRO A 275 -10.16 -2.07 -2.95
N GLY A 276 -9.11 -2.89 -3.15
CA GLY A 276 -9.16 -4.32 -2.86
C GLY A 276 -9.38 -4.63 -1.38
N LEU A 277 -8.75 -3.86 -0.49
CA LEU A 277 -8.92 -4.00 0.95
C LEU A 277 -10.36 -3.69 1.39
N LEU A 278 -10.98 -2.64 0.84
CA LEU A 278 -12.39 -2.31 1.09
C LEU A 278 -13.34 -3.38 0.54
N LEU A 279 -13.05 -3.89 -0.66
CA LEU A 279 -13.81 -5.00 -1.25
C LEU A 279 -13.75 -6.24 -0.35
N GLY A 280 -12.56 -6.59 0.13
CA GLY A 280 -12.36 -7.71 1.04
C GLY A 280 -13.17 -7.55 2.34
N LYS A 281 -13.13 -6.35 2.95
CA LYS A 281 -13.96 -6.05 4.13
C LYS A 281 -15.45 -6.21 3.85
N ARG A 282 -15.93 -5.71 2.72
CA ARG A 282 -17.35 -5.83 2.36
C ARG A 282 -17.76 -7.29 2.17
N LEU A 283 -16.89 -8.11 1.60
CA LEU A 283 -17.14 -9.55 1.45
C LEU A 283 -17.16 -10.28 2.80
N GLU A 284 -16.28 -9.92 3.76
CA GLU A 284 -16.35 -10.43 5.15
C GLU A 284 -17.69 -10.08 5.82
N GLU A 285 -18.20 -8.86 5.59
CA GLU A 285 -19.47 -8.41 6.16
C GLU A 285 -20.70 -9.14 5.57
N LEU A 286 -20.68 -9.36 4.26
CA LEU A 286 -21.79 -10.01 3.54
C LEU A 286 -21.82 -11.51 3.72
N ARG A 287 -20.67 -12.14 3.93
CA ARG A 287 -20.49 -13.57 4.00
C ARG A 287 -19.60 -13.90 5.22
N PRO A 288 -20.12 -13.75 6.44
CA PRO A 288 -19.33 -13.93 7.68
C PRO A 288 -18.86 -15.37 7.89
N GLU A 289 -19.40 -16.33 7.15
CA GLU A 289 -18.94 -17.73 7.12
C GLU A 289 -17.66 -17.91 6.28
N LEU A 290 -17.31 -16.95 5.41
CA LEU A 290 -16.10 -17.03 4.59
C LEU A 290 -14.87 -16.52 5.34
N THR A 291 -13.79 -17.24 5.17
CA THR A 291 -12.45 -16.72 5.51
C THR A 291 -11.94 -15.87 4.37
N VAL A 292 -12.15 -14.55 4.45
CA VAL A 292 -11.60 -13.62 3.47
C VAL A 292 -10.19 -13.21 3.87
N ARG A 293 -9.28 -13.18 2.90
CA ARG A 293 -7.92 -12.65 3.04
C ARG A 293 -7.69 -11.54 2.03
N PHE A 294 -6.95 -10.54 2.46
CA PHE A 294 -6.41 -9.50 1.59
C PHE A 294 -4.90 -9.67 1.49
N HIS A 295 -4.38 -9.53 0.29
CA HIS A 295 -2.95 -9.57 0.01
C HIS A 295 -2.60 -8.62 -1.14
N ALA A 296 -1.30 -8.38 -1.41
CA ALA A 296 -0.87 -7.58 -2.56
C ALA A 296 0.43 -8.10 -3.16
N THR A 297 0.63 -7.85 -4.46
CA THR A 297 1.95 -7.98 -5.07
C THR A 297 2.86 -6.86 -4.59
N THR A 298 4.18 -7.08 -4.58
CA THR A 298 5.16 -6.13 -4.06
C THR A 298 6.45 -6.13 -4.88
N ARG A 299 7.17 -5.02 -4.86
CA ARG A 299 8.52 -4.89 -5.44
C ARG A 299 9.62 -5.25 -4.43
N SER A 300 9.27 -5.50 -3.17
CA SER A 300 10.24 -5.79 -2.12
C SER A 300 10.79 -7.21 -2.25
N PRO A 301 12.09 -7.40 -2.55
CA PRO A 301 12.71 -8.70 -2.58
C PRO A 301 13.08 -9.12 -1.15
N ILE A 302 12.39 -10.12 -0.64
CA ILE A 302 12.56 -10.65 0.72
C ILE A 302 12.95 -12.12 0.64
N GLU A 303 13.92 -12.52 1.44
CA GLU A 303 14.31 -13.93 1.62
C GLU A 303 13.16 -14.72 2.27
N VAL A 304 13.08 -15.99 2.01
CA VAL A 304 12.09 -16.90 2.60
C VAL A 304 12.77 -18.04 3.36
N SER A 305 12.08 -18.59 4.36
CA SER A 305 12.60 -19.70 5.16
C SER A 305 11.46 -20.61 5.60
N LEU A 306 11.66 -21.92 5.54
CA LEU A 306 10.71 -22.90 6.08
C LEU A 306 10.76 -23.00 7.61
N HIS A 307 11.63 -22.25 8.27
CA HIS A 307 11.68 -22.18 9.72
C HIS A 307 10.38 -21.60 10.29
N GLY A 308 9.70 -22.30 11.19
CA GLY A 308 8.36 -21.94 11.66
C GLY A 308 8.19 -20.57 12.31
N GLU A 309 9.25 -19.98 12.84
CA GLU A 309 9.24 -18.65 13.43
C GLU A 309 9.50 -17.54 12.40
N TYR A 310 9.95 -17.89 11.20
CA TYR A 310 10.20 -16.91 10.13
C TYR A 310 8.89 -16.50 9.47
N PRO A 311 8.70 -15.20 9.13
CA PRO A 311 7.37 -14.71 8.71
C PRO A 311 6.95 -15.09 7.30
N LEU A 312 7.88 -15.42 6.40
CA LEU A 312 7.63 -15.66 4.97
C LEU A 312 8.24 -16.99 4.54
N HIS A 313 7.40 -17.90 4.05
CA HIS A 313 7.80 -19.28 3.78
C HIS A 313 7.95 -19.58 2.29
N THR A 314 7.17 -18.90 1.45
CA THR A 314 7.23 -19.07 -0.01
C THR A 314 7.26 -17.73 -0.73
N ARG A 315 7.94 -17.70 -1.89
CA ARG A 315 8.05 -16.52 -2.74
C ARG A 315 7.84 -16.89 -4.20
N TYR A 316 7.00 -16.14 -4.89
CA TYR A 316 6.77 -16.26 -6.31
C TYR A 316 7.26 -15.01 -7.03
N PRO A 317 8.37 -15.10 -7.81
CA PRO A 317 8.80 -14.01 -8.68
C PRO A 317 7.80 -13.82 -9.82
N LEU A 318 7.44 -12.56 -10.06
CA LEU A 318 6.45 -12.14 -11.04
C LEU A 318 7.02 -11.04 -11.93
N GLU A 319 6.36 -10.80 -13.05
CA GLU A 319 6.50 -9.55 -13.78
C GLU A 319 5.37 -8.58 -13.38
N SER A 320 5.65 -7.28 -13.37
CA SER A 320 4.69 -6.24 -13.00
C SER A 320 3.49 -6.21 -13.94
N LEU A 321 2.28 -5.96 -13.42
CA LEU A 321 1.11 -5.69 -14.25
C LEU A 321 1.16 -4.32 -14.95
N TYR A 322 2.00 -3.40 -14.45
CA TYR A 322 2.12 -2.02 -14.94
C TYR A 322 3.24 -1.83 -15.95
N GLN A 323 4.36 -2.51 -15.76
CA GLN A 323 5.57 -2.27 -16.57
C GLN A 323 6.25 -3.57 -16.96
N ARG A 324 6.44 -3.73 -18.27
CA ARG A 324 7.17 -4.87 -18.83
C ARG A 324 8.63 -4.90 -18.34
N GLY A 325 9.11 -6.08 -17.95
CA GLY A 325 10.48 -6.29 -17.48
C GLY A 325 10.71 -5.90 -16.02
N ARG A 326 9.76 -5.27 -15.34
CA ARG A 326 9.85 -4.98 -13.92
C ARG A 326 9.53 -6.23 -13.11
N ARG A 327 10.44 -6.61 -12.20
CA ARG A 327 10.23 -7.72 -11.28
C ARG A 327 9.37 -7.28 -10.09
N THR A 328 8.38 -8.11 -9.75
CA THR A 328 7.59 -8.04 -8.53
C THR A 328 7.52 -9.42 -7.87
N PHE A 329 6.89 -9.50 -6.71
CA PHE A 329 6.78 -10.73 -5.94
C PHE A 329 5.41 -10.82 -5.29
N VAL A 330 5.00 -12.04 -4.98
CA VAL A 330 3.95 -12.33 -4.01
C VAL A 330 4.44 -13.44 -3.09
N TYR A 331 4.06 -13.36 -1.82
CA TYR A 331 4.53 -14.27 -0.79
C TYR A 331 3.38 -15.11 -0.24
N ASP A 332 3.68 -16.28 0.30
CA ASP A 332 2.78 -17.13 1.08
C ASP A 332 1.36 -17.26 0.51
N LEU A 333 1.29 -17.54 -0.80
CA LEU A 333 0.03 -17.88 -1.44
C LEU A 333 -0.48 -19.22 -0.92
N ASP A 334 -1.77 -19.26 -0.57
CA ASP A 334 -2.49 -20.46 -0.18
C ASP A 334 -3.52 -20.86 -1.25
N ARG A 335 -4.22 -21.95 -1.02
CA ARG A 335 -5.37 -22.34 -1.84
C ARG A 335 -6.63 -21.62 -1.36
N TYR A 336 -7.32 -21.00 -2.32
CA TYR A 336 -8.59 -20.28 -2.13
C TYR A 336 -9.64 -20.82 -3.12
N ASP A 337 -10.91 -20.77 -2.73
CA ASP A 337 -12.02 -21.18 -3.59
C ASP A 337 -12.33 -20.10 -4.65
N LEU A 338 -12.01 -18.84 -4.34
CA LEU A 338 -12.11 -17.71 -5.25
C LEU A 338 -10.97 -16.71 -5.01
N VAL A 339 -10.35 -16.28 -6.09
CA VAL A 339 -9.34 -15.20 -6.07
C VAL A 339 -9.82 -14.02 -6.91
N LEU A 340 -9.81 -12.83 -6.33
CA LEU A 340 -10.14 -11.57 -6.99
C LEU A 340 -8.87 -10.72 -7.12
N ILE A 341 -8.30 -10.65 -8.32
CA ILE A 341 -7.18 -9.74 -8.60
C ILE A 341 -7.77 -8.36 -8.88
N VAL A 342 -7.35 -7.34 -8.12
CA VAL A 342 -7.86 -5.96 -8.23
C VAL A 342 -6.72 -5.04 -8.66
N THR A 343 -6.89 -4.36 -9.80
CA THR A 343 -5.84 -3.53 -10.41
C THR A 343 -6.40 -2.28 -11.07
N ASP A 344 -5.59 -1.22 -11.13
CA ASP A 344 -5.81 -0.02 -11.95
C ASP A 344 -4.85 0.05 -13.15
N ALA A 345 -4.07 -1.02 -13.40
CA ALA A 345 -3.18 -1.07 -14.55
C ALA A 345 -3.97 -0.97 -15.88
N ASP A 346 -3.57 -0.01 -16.75
CA ASP A 346 -4.15 0.18 -18.06
C ASP A 346 -3.11 0.83 -19.00
N PRO A 347 -2.65 0.14 -20.04
CA PRO A 347 -2.96 -1.25 -20.35
C PRO A 347 -2.33 -2.22 -19.35
N ILE A 348 -2.97 -3.37 -19.14
CA ILE A 348 -2.43 -4.44 -18.32
C ILE A 348 -1.29 -5.12 -19.10
N ASN A 349 -0.11 -5.23 -18.46
CA ASN A 349 0.97 -6.03 -19.01
C ASN A 349 0.61 -7.52 -18.97
N GLU A 350 0.34 -8.11 -20.13
CA GLU A 350 -0.06 -9.52 -20.26
C GLU A 350 0.93 -10.50 -19.62
N ARG A 351 2.24 -10.24 -19.73
CA ARG A 351 3.25 -11.10 -19.09
C ARG A 351 3.15 -11.05 -17.57
N GLY A 352 2.88 -9.87 -17.02
CA GLY A 352 2.63 -9.69 -15.60
C GLY A 352 1.42 -10.48 -15.14
N LEU A 353 0.31 -10.36 -15.87
CA LEU A 353 -0.91 -11.12 -15.58
C LEU A 353 -0.68 -12.62 -15.66
N VAL A 354 -0.05 -13.10 -16.74
CA VAL A 354 0.27 -14.54 -16.92
C VAL A 354 1.14 -15.06 -15.78
N SER A 355 2.14 -14.29 -15.34
CA SER A 355 3.02 -14.69 -14.23
C SER A 355 2.27 -14.79 -12.90
N LEU A 356 1.38 -13.82 -12.61
CA LEU A 356 0.59 -13.81 -11.38
C LEU A 356 -0.43 -14.96 -11.36
N VAL A 357 -1.16 -15.16 -12.46
CA VAL A 357 -2.11 -16.27 -12.59
C VAL A 357 -1.40 -17.62 -12.49
N GLY A 358 -0.24 -17.77 -13.16
CA GLY A 358 0.57 -18.98 -13.06
C GLY A 358 1.05 -19.28 -11.63
N ALA A 359 1.39 -18.26 -10.84
CA ALA A 359 1.73 -18.43 -9.42
C ALA A 359 0.52 -18.90 -8.61
N LEU A 360 -0.65 -18.31 -8.83
CA LEU A 360 -1.89 -18.69 -8.19
C LEU A 360 -2.30 -20.12 -8.55
N GLU A 361 -2.22 -20.50 -9.82
CA GLU A 361 -2.53 -21.87 -10.29
C GLU A 361 -1.59 -22.92 -9.68
N ARG A 362 -0.30 -22.60 -9.50
CA ARG A 362 0.65 -23.49 -8.80
C ARG A 362 0.25 -23.78 -7.35
N CYS A 363 -0.44 -22.85 -6.70
CA CYS A 363 -1.01 -23.03 -5.37
C CYS A 363 -2.40 -23.70 -5.37
N GLY A 364 -2.87 -24.19 -6.55
CA GLY A 364 -4.15 -24.89 -6.68
C GLY A 364 -5.36 -23.98 -6.84
N ASN A 365 -5.16 -22.69 -7.13
CA ASN A 365 -6.24 -21.74 -7.38
C ASN A 365 -6.68 -21.83 -8.85
N SER A 366 -7.97 -22.10 -9.11
CA SER A 366 -8.53 -22.23 -10.46
C SER A 366 -9.67 -21.25 -10.74
N ASN A 367 -10.38 -20.79 -9.71
CA ASN A 367 -11.43 -19.77 -9.86
C ASN A 367 -10.85 -18.39 -9.58
N ILE A 368 -10.32 -17.77 -10.64
CA ILE A 368 -9.65 -16.46 -10.57
C ILE A 368 -10.45 -15.48 -11.43
N LYS A 369 -10.71 -14.29 -10.92
CA LYS A 369 -11.33 -13.17 -11.64
C LYS A 369 -10.41 -11.96 -11.59
N LEU A 370 -10.33 -11.21 -12.69
CA LEU A 370 -9.57 -9.98 -12.80
C LEU A 370 -10.53 -8.79 -12.78
N ILE A 371 -10.34 -7.88 -11.84
CA ILE A 371 -11.13 -6.67 -11.69
C ILE A 371 -10.24 -5.49 -12.02
N GLN A 372 -10.57 -4.76 -13.09
CA GLN A 372 -9.88 -3.55 -13.51
C GLN A 372 -10.75 -2.34 -13.18
N TRP A 373 -10.23 -1.44 -12.34
CA TRP A 373 -10.91 -0.20 -11.98
C TRP A 373 -10.27 1.01 -12.66
N GLY A 374 -10.64 1.25 -13.91
CA GLY A 374 -10.22 2.36 -14.74
C GLY A 374 -8.72 2.41 -14.98
N GLY A 375 -8.32 3.09 -16.03
CA GLY A 375 -6.91 3.15 -16.41
C GLY A 375 -6.14 4.27 -15.75
N LEU A 376 -4.82 4.14 -15.78
CA LEU A 376 -3.85 5.24 -15.55
C LEU A 376 -3.98 6.35 -16.61
N CYS A 377 -4.77 6.13 -17.67
CA CYS A 377 -4.94 7.06 -18.79
C CYS A 377 -6.04 8.07 -18.54
N ALA A 378 -5.67 9.32 -18.81
CA ALA A 378 -6.40 10.55 -18.87
C ALA A 378 -6.71 11.19 -17.51
N ALA A 379 -5.88 12.18 -17.17
CA ALA A 379 -6.38 13.38 -16.55
C ALA A 379 -7.66 13.80 -17.33
N ALA A 380 -8.81 13.64 -16.72
CA ALA A 380 -9.98 14.35 -17.19
C ALA A 380 -9.60 15.83 -17.06
N THR A 381 -9.26 16.46 -18.17
CA THR A 381 -9.19 17.90 -18.25
C THR A 381 -10.52 18.41 -17.70
N PRO A 382 -10.54 19.20 -16.61
CA PRO A 382 -11.76 19.86 -16.23
C PRO A 382 -12.17 20.71 -17.42
N GLU A 383 -13.36 20.47 -17.97
CA GLU A 383 -13.95 21.41 -18.91
C GLU A 383 -14.00 22.75 -18.19
N ARG A 384 -13.15 23.66 -18.63
CA ARG A 384 -13.22 25.06 -18.23
C ARG A 384 -14.49 25.61 -18.82
N THR A 385 -15.52 25.70 -18.01
CA THR A 385 -16.70 26.54 -18.26
C THR A 385 -16.40 27.97 -17.87
#